data_1eeace0db1e4ae7b2b3fa15dd7a5d187
#
_entry.id   1eeace0db1e4ae7b2b3fa15dd7a5d187
#
_cell.length_a   1.000
_cell.length_b   1.000
_cell.length_c   1.000
_cell.angle_alpha   90.00
_cell.angle_beta   90.00
_cell.angle_gamma   90.00
#
_symmetry.space_group_name_H-M   'P 1'
#
loop_
_entity.id
_entity.type
_entity.pdbx_description
1 polymer ?
#
loop_
_entity_poly.entity_id
_entity_poly.type
_entity_poly.pdbx_seq_one_letter_code
_entity_poly.pdbx_strand_id
1 'polypeptide(L)'
;MKPWRRAAAPALSALAASALVLGATAAPAQAGSGGHRFTFAVIGDIPYGDAQIAAFPKVIGQINADPDVRFVDHLGDIKNGSTVCSDAYFQQIKADFDTFRDPLVYTVGDNEWTDCHRPNNGSYNPLERLDAIRRVFFPRPGWTLGQDAAQVDSQAAQGYPENVRYRRGGVSFAAVHVVGSNNSLAPWTGNTGPTPEQSAEVLGRTAAVLENVRDTFREARKRHDRAVVLLTQADMFDPTVADPSFADSFAFQPIVKAIAEESAAFDGPVYLFNGDSHVYNSDRPLDAGSRWLSFYKVATAAPNLQRITVDGSTGVDDWLKVTVDPDGGDGRVLTWTRVPFTS
;
A
#
# COMPACT_ATOMS: atom_id res chain seq x y z
N MET A 1 72.79 -3.97 45.46
CA MET A 1 73.06 -3.34 46.77
C MET A 1 71.79 -3.27 47.56
N LYS A 2 71.89 -3.66 48.79
CA LYS A 2 70.85 -3.86 49.79
C LYS A 2 70.22 -2.58 50.31
N PRO A 3 69.31 -2.65 51.25
CA PRO A 3 67.89 -2.30 51.31
C PRO A 3 67.62 -1.23 52.39
N TRP A 4 66.38 -0.84 52.59
CA TRP A 4 65.97 -0.45 53.98
C TRP A 4 64.43 -0.47 54.13
N ARG A 5 64.06 -1.08 55.02
CA ARG A 5 63.20 -1.55 56.11
C ARG A 5 62.18 -0.48 56.57
N ARG A 6 60.94 -1.00 56.73
CA ARG A 6 59.97 -0.98 57.82
C ARG A 6 59.61 0.35 58.53
N ALA A 7 58.31 0.53 58.59
CA ALA A 7 57.60 0.68 59.90
C ALA A 7 56.11 0.41 59.76
N ALA A 8 55.62 -0.39 60.71
CA ALA A 8 54.21 -0.71 60.90
C ALA A 8 53.67 0.06 62.10
N ALA A 9 52.37 0.37 62.12
CA ALA A 9 51.54 0.59 63.30
C ALA A 9 50.14 1.03 62.90
N PRO A 10 49.10 1.04 63.75
CA PRO A 10 48.25 -0.10 64.01
C PRO A 10 46.79 0.16 63.61
N ALA A 11 45.98 -0.91 63.64
CA ALA A 11 44.56 -0.96 63.39
C ALA A 11 43.72 -0.15 64.38
N LEU A 12 42.76 0.59 63.89
CA LEU A 12 41.57 1.00 64.63
C LEU A 12 40.32 0.46 63.94
N SER A 13 39.67 -0.46 64.60
CA SER A 13 38.40 -1.06 64.21
C SER A 13 37.29 -0.04 64.48
N ALA A 14 36.60 0.44 63.45
CA ALA A 14 35.35 1.15 63.58
C ALA A 14 34.24 0.27 62.98
N LEU A 15 33.37 -0.24 63.86
CA LEU A 15 32.12 -0.87 63.48
C LEU A 15 31.18 0.22 62.89
N ALA A 16 30.95 0.14 61.60
CA ALA A 16 29.88 0.91 60.94
C ALA A 16 28.67 0.01 60.73
N ALA A 17 27.59 0.26 61.40
CA ALA A 17 26.32 -0.38 61.20
C ALA A 17 25.75 0.04 59.80
N SER A 18 25.70 -0.90 58.89
CA SER A 18 25.08 -0.68 57.57
C SER A 18 23.58 -0.86 57.69
N ALA A 19 22.82 0.25 57.65
CA ALA A 19 21.37 0.25 57.43
C ALA A 19 21.11 -0.10 55.95
N LEU A 20 20.57 -1.29 55.68
CA LEU A 20 20.01 -1.65 54.37
C LEU A 20 18.79 -0.83 54.08
N VAL A 21 18.92 0.21 53.30
CA VAL A 21 17.78 0.87 52.65
C VAL A 21 17.42 0.03 51.42
N LEU A 22 16.34 -0.75 51.53
CA LEU A 22 15.69 -1.37 50.38
C LEU A 22 15.05 -0.24 49.53
N GLY A 23 15.83 0.32 48.62
CA GLY A 23 15.33 1.16 47.57
C GLY A 23 14.54 0.30 46.57
N ALA A 24 13.23 0.32 46.63
CA ALA A 24 12.38 -0.17 45.57
C ALA A 24 12.68 0.68 44.31
N THR A 25 13.52 0.17 43.43
CA THR A 25 13.64 0.72 42.07
C THR A 25 12.34 0.41 41.36
N ALA A 26 11.43 1.40 41.28
CA ALA A 26 10.35 1.37 40.33
C ALA A 26 11.00 1.24 38.95
N ALA A 27 10.80 0.09 38.30
CA ALA A 27 11.13 -0.04 36.89
C ALA A 27 10.44 1.09 36.13
N PRO A 28 11.14 1.80 35.24
CA PRO A 28 10.46 2.77 34.40
C PRO A 28 9.37 2.02 33.65
N ALA A 29 8.12 2.44 33.82
CA ALA A 29 7.04 2.00 32.98
C ALA A 29 7.52 2.26 31.55
N GLN A 30 7.72 1.19 30.77
CA GLN A 30 7.91 1.31 29.35
C GLN A 30 6.67 2.04 28.84
N ALA A 31 6.82 3.32 28.53
CA ALA A 31 5.85 4.04 27.75
C ALA A 31 5.74 3.21 26.46
N GLY A 32 4.65 2.48 26.33
CA GLY A 32 4.31 1.82 25.10
C GLY A 32 4.46 2.86 24.01
N SER A 33 5.15 2.55 22.92
CA SER A 33 5.24 3.40 21.74
C SER A 33 3.84 3.47 21.12
N GLY A 34 2.93 4.17 21.77
CA GLY A 34 1.61 4.49 21.24
C GLY A 34 1.85 5.19 19.91
N GLY A 35 1.38 4.61 18.83
CA GLY A 35 1.50 5.22 17.51
C GLY A 35 0.71 6.52 17.53
N HIS A 36 1.31 7.62 17.04
CA HIS A 36 0.58 8.87 16.94
C HIS A 36 -0.53 8.75 15.90
N ARG A 37 -1.73 9.22 16.26
CA ARG A 37 -2.86 9.37 15.34
C ARG A 37 -2.44 10.27 14.17
N PHE A 38 -2.79 9.86 12.96
CA PHE A 38 -2.55 10.65 11.75
C PHE A 38 -3.61 10.33 10.69
N THR A 39 -3.65 11.14 9.62
CA THR A 39 -4.60 10.99 8.53
C THR A 39 -3.85 10.90 7.21
N PHE A 40 -4.38 10.13 6.26
CA PHE A 40 -3.91 10.07 4.89
C PHE A 40 -5.08 10.13 3.92
N ALA A 41 -4.80 10.54 2.68
CA ALA A 41 -5.77 10.57 1.61
C ALA A 41 -5.62 9.33 0.72
N VAL A 42 -6.74 8.78 0.24
CA VAL A 42 -6.74 7.72 -0.77
C VAL A 42 -7.60 8.16 -1.94
N ILE A 43 -7.04 8.08 -3.14
CA ILE A 43 -7.70 8.29 -4.44
C ILE A 43 -7.29 7.18 -5.39
N GLY A 44 -8.04 6.96 -6.45
CA GLY A 44 -7.72 6.04 -7.54
C GLY A 44 -8.68 6.27 -8.70
N ASP A 45 -8.40 5.69 -9.87
CA ASP A 45 -9.24 5.77 -11.06
C ASP A 45 -9.59 7.24 -11.44
N ILE A 46 -8.61 8.12 -11.28
CA ILE A 46 -8.68 9.57 -11.52
C ILE A 46 -7.29 10.08 -11.99
N PRO A 47 -7.20 11.06 -12.94
CA PRO A 47 -8.31 11.71 -13.64
C PRO A 47 -8.75 10.94 -14.89
N TYR A 48 -10.07 10.88 -15.14
CA TYR A 48 -10.67 10.22 -16.31
C TYR A 48 -11.30 11.23 -17.27
N GLY A 49 -10.74 11.33 -18.47
CA GLY A 49 -11.21 12.22 -19.53
C GLY A 49 -10.86 13.70 -19.30
N ASP A 50 -11.03 14.51 -20.35
CA ASP A 50 -10.51 15.88 -20.42
C ASP A 50 -11.00 16.79 -19.29
N ALA A 51 -12.25 16.62 -18.84
CA ALA A 51 -12.82 17.44 -17.78
C ALA A 51 -12.12 17.20 -16.43
N GLN A 52 -11.88 15.93 -16.07
CA GLN A 52 -11.19 15.60 -14.82
C GLN A 52 -9.70 15.92 -14.92
N ILE A 53 -9.07 15.70 -16.09
CA ILE A 53 -7.67 16.09 -16.32
C ILE A 53 -7.50 17.58 -16.05
N ALA A 54 -8.40 18.41 -16.57
CA ALA A 54 -8.37 19.86 -16.35
C ALA A 54 -8.67 20.25 -14.88
N ALA A 55 -9.48 19.46 -14.18
CA ALA A 55 -9.86 19.69 -12.78
C ALA A 55 -8.86 19.10 -11.78
N PHE A 56 -8.00 18.16 -12.20
CA PHE A 56 -7.14 17.40 -11.29
C PHE A 56 -6.24 18.26 -10.40
N PRO A 57 -5.64 19.37 -10.88
CA PRO A 57 -4.92 20.29 -10.01
C PRO A 57 -5.76 20.88 -8.87
N LYS A 58 -7.09 21.06 -9.05
CA LYS A 58 -7.98 21.51 -7.97
C LYS A 58 -8.19 20.41 -6.93
N VAL A 59 -8.37 19.16 -7.36
CA VAL A 59 -8.47 17.98 -6.47
C VAL A 59 -7.22 17.89 -5.60
N ILE A 60 -6.05 18.00 -6.20
CA ILE A 60 -4.76 18.01 -5.48
C ILE A 60 -4.71 19.20 -4.51
N GLY A 61 -5.13 20.40 -4.96
CA GLY A 61 -5.19 21.60 -4.12
C GLY A 61 -6.09 21.42 -2.90
N GLN A 62 -7.22 20.72 -3.03
CA GLN A 62 -8.13 20.44 -1.93
C GLN A 62 -7.49 19.47 -0.91
N ILE A 63 -6.87 18.40 -1.37
CA ILE A 63 -6.15 17.45 -0.50
C ILE A 63 -4.99 18.17 0.20
N ASN A 64 -4.21 18.98 -0.51
CA ASN A 64 -3.13 19.79 0.06
C ASN A 64 -3.59 20.80 1.11
N ALA A 65 -4.84 21.29 1.01
CA ALA A 65 -5.39 22.25 1.96
C ALA A 65 -5.82 21.61 3.29
N ASP A 66 -5.99 20.28 3.34
CA ASP A 66 -6.32 19.58 4.57
C ASP A 66 -5.06 19.43 5.46
N PRO A 67 -5.00 20.11 6.62
CA PRO A 67 -3.81 20.12 7.46
C PRO A 67 -3.56 18.79 8.20
N ASP A 68 -4.55 17.88 8.21
CA ASP A 68 -4.44 16.60 8.89
C ASP A 68 -3.75 15.54 8.02
N VAL A 69 -3.85 15.69 6.68
CA VAL A 69 -3.24 14.76 5.71
C VAL A 69 -1.72 14.79 5.86
N ARG A 70 -1.11 13.62 5.89
CA ARG A 70 0.33 13.40 6.07
C ARG A 70 0.97 12.62 4.94
N PHE A 71 0.19 11.97 4.10
CA PHE A 71 0.59 11.35 2.83
C PHE A 71 -0.65 11.03 2.02
N VAL A 72 -0.45 10.70 0.76
CA VAL A 72 -1.49 10.37 -0.20
C VAL A 72 -1.16 9.02 -0.83
N ASP A 73 -2.16 8.15 -0.98
CA ASP A 73 -2.07 6.93 -1.78
C ASP A 73 -2.95 7.08 -3.01
N HIS A 74 -2.37 6.92 -4.20
CA HIS A 74 -3.08 6.84 -5.47
C HIS A 74 -3.07 5.40 -5.97
N LEU A 75 -4.26 4.81 -6.08
CA LEU A 75 -4.45 3.38 -6.34
C LEU A 75 -4.40 2.99 -7.82
N GLY A 76 -3.75 3.80 -8.65
CA GLY A 76 -3.62 3.48 -10.08
C GLY A 76 -4.75 4.05 -10.92
N ASP A 77 -4.70 3.68 -12.19
CA ASP A 77 -5.62 4.16 -13.22
C ASP A 77 -5.63 5.69 -13.32
N ILE A 78 -4.47 6.22 -13.68
CA ILE A 78 -4.27 7.67 -13.92
C ILE A 78 -4.90 8.16 -15.22
N LYS A 79 -5.57 7.29 -15.96
CA LYS A 79 -6.31 7.57 -17.21
C LYS A 79 -7.42 6.54 -17.39
N ASN A 80 -8.44 6.89 -18.14
CA ASN A 80 -9.47 5.91 -18.52
C ASN A 80 -8.98 4.96 -19.64
N GLY A 81 -9.76 3.90 -19.88
CA GLY A 81 -9.48 2.87 -20.89
C GLY A 81 -9.51 3.35 -22.36
N SER A 82 -9.62 4.66 -22.64
CA SER A 82 -9.66 5.25 -23.98
C SER A 82 -8.76 6.48 -24.18
N THR A 83 -8.07 6.94 -23.16
CA THR A 83 -7.04 7.99 -23.28
C THR A 83 -5.75 7.38 -23.80
N VAL A 84 -5.10 8.04 -24.78
CA VAL A 84 -3.85 7.55 -25.39
C VAL A 84 -2.72 7.48 -24.37
N CYS A 85 -2.02 6.35 -24.31
CA CYS A 85 -0.88 6.11 -23.38
C CYS A 85 0.40 6.83 -23.86
N SER A 86 0.34 8.13 -24.16
CA SER A 86 1.49 8.87 -24.65
C SER A 86 2.44 9.30 -23.53
N ASP A 87 3.73 9.45 -23.89
CA ASP A 87 4.73 9.99 -22.96
C ASP A 87 4.33 11.40 -22.49
N ALA A 88 3.73 12.22 -23.39
CA ALA A 88 3.27 13.57 -23.03
C ALA A 88 2.19 13.52 -21.94
N TYR A 89 1.25 12.58 -22.03
CA TYR A 89 0.24 12.36 -21.01
C TYR A 89 0.86 11.97 -19.66
N PHE A 90 1.78 11.00 -19.68
CA PHE A 90 2.45 10.56 -18.45
C PHE A 90 3.25 11.69 -17.80
N GLN A 91 3.93 12.52 -18.58
CA GLN A 91 4.63 13.70 -18.07
C GLN A 91 3.68 14.74 -17.48
N GLN A 92 2.51 14.93 -18.08
CA GLN A 92 1.48 15.82 -17.53
C GLN A 92 1.02 15.34 -16.15
N ILE A 93 0.60 14.08 -16.04
CA ILE A 93 0.16 13.52 -14.75
C ILE A 93 1.31 13.52 -13.72
N LYS A 94 2.54 13.26 -14.17
CA LYS A 94 3.70 13.36 -13.27
C LYS A 94 3.88 14.78 -12.74
N ALA A 95 3.70 15.78 -13.59
CA ALA A 95 3.79 17.18 -13.17
C ALA A 95 2.68 17.54 -12.16
N ASP A 96 1.47 17.03 -12.36
CA ASP A 96 0.37 17.17 -11.39
C ASP A 96 0.71 16.46 -10.07
N PHE A 97 1.21 15.24 -10.11
CA PHE A 97 1.63 14.49 -8.91
C PHE A 97 2.74 15.20 -8.11
N ASP A 98 3.64 15.91 -8.80
CA ASP A 98 4.70 16.70 -8.16
C ASP A 98 4.14 17.94 -7.42
N THR A 99 2.85 18.26 -7.58
CA THR A 99 2.20 19.35 -6.83
C THR A 99 1.55 18.89 -5.52
N PHE A 100 1.46 17.57 -5.24
CA PHE A 100 1.10 17.12 -3.91
C PHE A 100 2.14 17.61 -2.90
N ARG A 101 1.68 18.28 -1.84
CA ARG A 101 2.57 18.79 -0.78
C ARG A 101 3.21 17.63 -0.01
N ASP A 102 2.38 16.67 0.37
CA ASP A 102 2.77 15.53 1.20
C ASP A 102 3.30 14.37 0.33
N PRO A 103 3.98 13.38 0.91
CA PRO A 103 4.44 12.20 0.19
C PRO A 103 3.31 11.52 -0.56
N LEU A 104 3.51 11.18 -1.83
CA LEU A 104 2.56 10.43 -2.64
C LEU A 104 3.11 9.05 -2.97
N VAL A 105 2.41 8.01 -2.52
CA VAL A 105 2.61 6.62 -2.97
C VAL A 105 1.68 6.38 -4.15
N TYR A 106 2.22 5.89 -5.24
CA TYR A 106 1.47 5.58 -6.46
C TYR A 106 1.55 4.09 -6.76
N THR A 107 0.39 3.46 -6.90
CA THR A 107 0.23 2.08 -7.36
C THR A 107 -0.16 2.11 -8.84
N VAL A 108 0.51 1.34 -9.68
CA VAL A 108 0.26 1.32 -11.12
C VAL A 108 -1.04 0.56 -11.43
N GLY A 109 -1.89 1.11 -12.31
CA GLY A 109 -3.11 0.48 -12.79
C GLY A 109 -2.95 -0.22 -14.15
N ASP A 110 -4.00 -0.86 -14.65
CA ASP A 110 -3.97 -1.55 -15.95
C ASP A 110 -4.15 -0.58 -17.13
N ASN A 111 -4.89 0.49 -16.94
CA ASN A 111 -5.18 1.46 -17.99
C ASN A 111 -3.93 2.17 -18.53
N GLU A 112 -2.92 2.40 -17.71
CA GLU A 112 -1.73 3.15 -18.11
C GLU A 112 -0.64 2.28 -18.76
N TRP A 113 -0.79 0.96 -18.79
CA TRP A 113 0.19 0.12 -19.49
C TRP A 113 -0.38 -1.12 -20.18
N THR A 114 -1.03 -2.05 -19.46
CA THR A 114 -1.48 -3.31 -20.05
C THR A 114 -2.54 -3.08 -21.13
N ASP A 115 -3.43 -2.12 -20.94
CA ASP A 115 -4.50 -1.75 -21.86
C ASP A 115 -4.04 -0.88 -23.04
N CYS A 116 -2.81 -0.43 -23.02
CA CYS A 116 -2.26 0.45 -24.07
C CYS A 116 -2.13 -0.23 -25.45
N HIS A 117 -2.29 -1.56 -25.52
CA HIS A 117 -2.36 -2.29 -26.79
C HIS A 117 -3.63 -1.96 -27.61
N ARG A 118 -4.67 -1.41 -26.97
CA ARG A 118 -5.94 -1.13 -27.64
C ARG A 118 -5.78 0.02 -28.63
N PRO A 119 -6.46 -0.03 -29.81
CA PRO A 119 -6.34 1.03 -30.81
C PRO A 119 -6.68 2.43 -30.31
N ASN A 120 -7.70 2.54 -29.47
CA ASN A 120 -8.11 3.82 -28.85
C ASN A 120 -7.14 4.31 -27.75
N ASN A 121 -6.21 3.48 -27.32
CA ASN A 121 -5.15 3.84 -26.37
C ASN A 121 -3.80 4.09 -27.08
N GLY A 122 -3.74 4.01 -28.40
CA GLY A 122 -2.58 4.30 -29.22
C GLY A 122 -1.82 3.07 -29.74
N SER A 123 -2.32 1.86 -29.52
CA SER A 123 -1.73 0.59 -30.03
C SER A 123 -0.25 0.41 -29.61
N TYR A 124 0.10 0.77 -28.41
CA TYR A 124 1.45 0.62 -27.87
C TYR A 124 1.73 -0.82 -27.44
N ASN A 125 3.00 -1.19 -27.35
CA ASN A 125 3.42 -2.40 -26.65
C ASN A 125 3.26 -2.17 -25.13
N PRO A 126 2.46 -2.99 -24.41
CA PRO A 126 2.25 -2.79 -22.97
C PRO A 126 3.53 -2.84 -22.13
N LEU A 127 4.46 -3.74 -22.43
CA LEU A 127 5.71 -3.83 -21.65
C LEU A 127 6.59 -2.60 -21.84
N GLU A 128 6.59 -2.03 -23.04
CA GLU A 128 7.27 -0.75 -23.29
C GLU A 128 6.58 0.38 -22.49
N ARG A 129 5.24 0.38 -22.41
CA ARG A 129 4.53 1.37 -21.59
C ARG A 129 4.80 1.19 -20.09
N LEU A 130 4.88 -0.05 -19.61
CA LEU A 130 5.28 -0.32 -18.23
C LEU A 130 6.69 0.24 -17.94
N ASP A 131 7.63 0.06 -18.87
CA ASP A 131 8.97 0.66 -18.74
C ASP A 131 8.90 2.20 -18.77
N ALA A 132 8.01 2.80 -19.56
CA ALA A 132 7.80 4.24 -19.59
C ALA A 132 7.22 4.75 -18.24
N ILE A 133 6.21 4.07 -17.69
CA ILE A 133 5.67 4.35 -16.37
C ILE A 133 6.77 4.31 -15.30
N ARG A 134 7.58 3.26 -15.30
CA ARG A 134 8.70 3.12 -14.34
C ARG A 134 9.70 4.27 -14.45
N ARG A 135 10.06 4.67 -15.68
CA ARG A 135 10.96 5.82 -15.90
C ARG A 135 10.37 7.14 -15.43
N VAL A 136 9.08 7.36 -15.64
CA VAL A 136 8.42 8.63 -15.34
C VAL A 136 8.07 8.76 -13.86
N PHE A 137 7.45 7.73 -13.27
CA PHE A 137 6.89 7.82 -11.92
C PHE A 137 7.80 7.26 -10.82
N PHE A 138 8.81 6.47 -11.19
CA PHE A 138 9.77 5.89 -10.24
C PHE A 138 11.22 6.26 -10.57
N PRO A 139 11.52 7.56 -10.88
CA PRO A 139 12.86 7.97 -11.29
C PRO A 139 13.89 7.84 -10.16
N ARG A 140 13.41 7.79 -8.92
CA ARG A 140 14.21 7.63 -7.70
C ARG A 140 13.61 6.47 -6.88
N PRO A 141 13.94 5.21 -7.21
CA PRO A 141 13.43 4.06 -6.48
C PRO A 141 13.71 4.15 -4.97
N GLY A 142 12.75 3.71 -4.16
CA GLY A 142 12.82 3.81 -2.69
C GLY A 142 12.43 5.19 -2.14
N TRP A 143 11.86 6.06 -2.98
CA TRP A 143 11.30 7.34 -2.57
C TRP A 143 9.88 7.51 -3.14
N THR A 144 9.01 8.12 -2.37
CA THR A 144 7.67 8.53 -2.82
C THR A 144 7.76 9.69 -3.81
N LEU A 145 6.66 9.96 -4.48
CA LEU A 145 6.42 11.21 -5.20
C LEU A 145 5.99 12.32 -4.22
N GLY A 146 5.59 13.48 -4.76
CA GLY A 146 5.20 14.65 -3.97
C GLY A 146 6.39 15.52 -3.57
N GLN A 147 6.09 16.72 -3.04
CA GLN A 147 7.10 17.72 -2.69
C GLN A 147 7.90 17.33 -1.44
N ASP A 148 7.23 16.76 -0.46
CA ASP A 148 7.85 16.26 0.78
C ASP A 148 8.10 14.75 0.69
N ALA A 149 8.82 14.34 -0.36
CA ALA A 149 9.08 12.93 -0.65
C ALA A 149 9.71 12.19 0.54
N ALA A 150 9.19 11.02 0.85
CA ALA A 150 9.65 10.16 1.96
C ALA A 150 10.35 8.91 1.44
N GLN A 151 11.24 8.36 2.26
CA GLN A 151 11.93 7.11 1.97
C GLN A 151 11.01 5.91 2.26
N VAL A 152 11.02 4.93 1.35
CA VAL A 152 10.26 3.67 1.45
C VAL A 152 11.15 2.49 1.04
N ASP A 153 10.84 1.30 1.54
CA ASP A 153 11.44 0.08 1.04
C ASP A 153 10.85 -0.25 -0.34
N SER A 154 11.67 -0.53 -1.33
CA SER A 154 11.25 -0.83 -2.71
C SER A 154 11.91 -2.09 -3.24
N GLN A 155 11.18 -2.83 -4.06
CA GLN A 155 11.69 -4.00 -4.79
C GLN A 155 12.42 -3.62 -6.11
N ALA A 156 12.96 -2.41 -6.20
CA ALA A 156 13.69 -1.93 -7.38
C ALA A 156 14.88 -2.81 -7.76
N ALA A 157 15.59 -3.37 -6.78
CA ALA A 157 16.70 -4.31 -7.01
C ALA A 157 16.26 -5.62 -7.72
N GLN A 158 14.96 -5.93 -7.65
CA GLN A 158 14.33 -7.06 -8.32
C GLN A 158 13.65 -6.66 -9.64
N GLY A 159 13.69 -5.37 -10.02
CA GLY A 159 13.05 -4.84 -11.23
C GLY A 159 11.62 -4.32 -11.04
N TYR A 160 11.13 -4.21 -9.79
CA TYR A 160 9.77 -3.76 -9.47
C TYR A 160 9.81 -2.52 -8.55
N PRO A 161 10.26 -1.35 -9.04
CA PRO A 161 10.39 -0.14 -8.22
C PRO A 161 9.07 0.37 -7.65
N GLU A 162 7.95 0.01 -8.28
CA GLU A 162 6.58 0.35 -7.89
C GLU A 162 6.06 -0.44 -6.68
N ASN A 163 6.62 -1.61 -6.38
CA ASN A 163 6.29 -2.36 -5.18
C ASN A 163 7.03 -1.77 -3.99
N VAL A 164 6.31 -1.13 -3.10
CA VAL A 164 6.92 -0.45 -1.94
C VAL A 164 6.28 -0.86 -0.62
N ARG A 165 7.06 -0.74 0.45
CA ARG A 165 6.61 -0.95 1.84
C ARG A 165 7.07 0.21 2.70
N TYR A 166 6.23 0.60 3.64
CA TYR A 166 6.57 1.62 4.61
C TYR A 166 5.81 1.39 5.92
N ARG A 167 6.24 2.07 6.97
CA ARG A 167 5.63 1.98 8.29
C ARG A 167 5.37 3.36 8.85
N ARG A 168 4.17 3.58 9.37
CA ARG A 168 3.82 4.84 10.03
C ARG A 168 2.85 4.59 11.20
N GLY A 169 3.10 5.23 12.34
CA GLY A 169 2.20 5.18 13.49
C GLY A 169 1.88 3.78 14.02
N GLY A 170 2.81 2.81 13.91
CA GLY A 170 2.54 1.44 14.35
C GLY A 170 1.67 0.63 13.39
N VAL A 171 1.56 1.05 12.14
CA VAL A 171 0.86 0.35 11.04
C VAL A 171 1.85 0.10 9.91
N SER A 172 1.85 -1.11 9.37
CA SER A 172 2.63 -1.49 8.18
C SER A 172 1.79 -1.32 6.93
N PHE A 173 2.37 -0.74 5.88
CA PHE A 173 1.76 -0.49 4.58
C PHE A 173 2.54 -1.20 3.48
N ALA A 174 1.82 -1.74 2.48
CA ALA A 174 2.39 -2.25 1.25
C ALA A 174 1.56 -1.81 0.05
N ALA A 175 2.18 -1.07 -0.88
CA ALA A 175 1.64 -0.84 -2.20
C ALA A 175 2.22 -1.89 -3.15
N VAL A 176 1.34 -2.63 -3.81
CA VAL A 176 1.72 -3.76 -4.65
C VAL A 176 1.07 -3.68 -6.03
N HIS A 177 1.85 -3.95 -7.05
CA HIS A 177 1.44 -3.86 -8.44
C HIS A 177 0.60 -5.09 -8.84
N VAL A 178 -0.69 -5.03 -8.54
CA VAL A 178 -1.71 -5.99 -8.98
C VAL A 178 -2.75 -5.19 -9.74
N VAL A 179 -2.99 -5.55 -11.01
CA VAL A 179 -3.79 -4.74 -11.93
C VAL A 179 -4.99 -5.51 -12.45
N GLY A 180 -6.01 -4.80 -12.92
CA GLY A 180 -7.13 -5.34 -13.64
C GLY A 180 -6.75 -6.23 -14.82
N SER A 181 -7.67 -6.49 -15.74
CA SER A 181 -7.42 -7.28 -16.96
C SER A 181 -6.78 -8.65 -16.68
N ASN A 182 -7.30 -9.38 -15.63
CA ASN A 182 -6.78 -10.65 -15.12
C ASN A 182 -5.29 -10.56 -14.75
N ASN A 183 -4.95 -9.56 -13.95
CA ASN A 183 -3.57 -9.22 -13.60
C ASN A 183 -2.64 -9.09 -14.82
N SER A 184 -3.17 -8.47 -15.90
CA SER A 184 -2.50 -8.35 -17.23
C SER A 184 -2.39 -9.66 -18.04
N LEU A 185 -3.13 -10.72 -17.74
CA LEU A 185 -3.19 -11.93 -18.57
C LEU A 185 -4.33 -11.94 -19.58
N ALA A 186 -5.20 -10.93 -19.61
CA ALA A 186 -6.16 -10.76 -20.70
C ALA A 186 -5.42 -10.63 -22.05
N PRO A 187 -5.93 -11.26 -23.13
CA PRO A 187 -5.26 -11.24 -24.43
C PRO A 187 -5.11 -9.81 -24.97
N TRP A 188 -3.91 -9.44 -25.40
CA TRP A 188 -3.70 -8.17 -26.10
C TRP A 188 -4.25 -8.19 -27.51
N THR A 189 -4.59 -7.01 -28.07
CA THR A 189 -5.17 -6.86 -29.41
C THR A 189 -4.41 -7.69 -30.43
N GLY A 190 -5.16 -8.50 -31.21
CA GLY A 190 -4.62 -9.39 -32.23
C GLY A 190 -4.16 -10.77 -31.76
N ASN A 191 -4.22 -11.03 -30.43
CA ASN A 191 -3.88 -12.34 -29.86
C ASN A 191 -5.14 -13.05 -29.32
N THR A 192 -5.11 -14.36 -29.28
CA THR A 192 -6.18 -15.21 -28.70
C THR A 192 -5.89 -15.67 -27.27
N GLY A 193 -4.72 -15.32 -26.76
CA GLY A 193 -4.25 -15.62 -25.40
C GLY A 193 -3.05 -14.74 -25.07
N PRO A 194 -2.52 -14.81 -23.82
CA PRO A 194 -1.37 -14.03 -23.42
C PRO A 194 -0.12 -14.44 -24.21
N THR A 195 0.71 -13.46 -24.54
CA THR A 195 2.01 -13.74 -25.19
C THR A 195 3.00 -14.35 -24.19
N PRO A 196 4.09 -15.01 -24.66
CA PRO A 196 5.14 -15.50 -23.77
C PRO A 196 5.75 -14.41 -22.89
N GLU A 197 5.99 -13.21 -23.43
CA GLU A 197 6.57 -12.07 -22.74
C GLU A 197 5.59 -11.52 -21.69
N GLN A 198 4.31 -11.41 -22.04
CA GLN A 198 3.23 -11.05 -21.12
C GLN A 198 3.16 -12.02 -19.95
N SER A 199 3.19 -13.32 -20.24
CA SER A 199 3.15 -14.39 -19.22
C SER A 199 4.38 -14.34 -18.30
N ALA A 200 5.58 -14.07 -18.86
CA ALA A 200 6.81 -13.96 -18.10
C ALA A 200 6.79 -12.75 -17.15
N GLU A 201 6.28 -11.60 -17.62
CA GLU A 201 6.10 -10.40 -16.79
C GLU A 201 5.16 -10.71 -15.61
N VAL A 202 3.97 -11.24 -15.87
CA VAL A 202 2.98 -11.54 -14.82
C VAL A 202 3.53 -12.54 -13.81
N LEU A 203 4.26 -13.57 -14.25
CA LEU A 203 4.87 -14.55 -13.35
C LEU A 203 5.91 -13.90 -12.43
N GLY A 204 6.80 -13.08 -12.99
CA GLY A 204 7.85 -12.39 -12.23
C GLY A 204 7.26 -11.37 -11.25
N ARG A 205 6.33 -10.53 -11.71
CA ARG A 205 5.66 -9.54 -10.88
C ARG A 205 4.83 -10.17 -9.77
N THR A 206 4.10 -11.24 -10.06
CA THR A 206 3.34 -11.97 -9.04
C THR A 206 4.27 -12.54 -7.97
N ALA A 207 5.43 -13.10 -8.33
CA ALA A 207 6.40 -13.59 -7.35
C ALA A 207 6.90 -12.46 -6.43
N ALA A 208 7.22 -11.29 -6.99
CA ALA A 208 7.64 -10.11 -6.24
C ALA A 208 6.51 -9.58 -5.31
N VAL A 209 5.27 -9.52 -5.80
CA VAL A 209 4.09 -9.15 -4.99
C VAL A 209 3.92 -10.10 -3.80
N LEU A 210 4.00 -11.42 -4.03
CA LEU A 210 3.86 -12.43 -2.97
C LEU A 210 4.95 -12.27 -1.90
N GLU A 211 6.18 -12.00 -2.31
CA GLU A 211 7.28 -11.72 -1.39
C GLU A 211 7.00 -10.44 -0.59
N ASN A 212 6.61 -9.35 -1.26
CA ASN A 212 6.30 -8.06 -0.62
C ASN A 212 5.21 -8.20 0.44
N VAL A 213 4.10 -8.87 0.11
CA VAL A 213 2.98 -9.14 1.03
C VAL A 213 3.47 -9.92 2.25
N ARG A 214 4.15 -11.07 2.05
CA ARG A 214 4.65 -11.90 3.16
C ARG A 214 5.63 -11.16 4.05
N ASP A 215 6.52 -10.39 3.45
CA ASP A 215 7.51 -9.58 4.16
C ASP A 215 6.84 -8.51 5.02
N THR A 216 5.81 -7.86 4.48
CA THR A 216 5.02 -6.85 5.21
C THR A 216 4.40 -7.43 6.46
N PHE A 217 3.72 -8.56 6.35
CA PHE A 217 3.11 -9.25 7.50
C PHE A 217 4.17 -9.78 8.48
N ARG A 218 5.27 -10.34 7.98
CA ARG A 218 6.38 -10.80 8.83
C ARG A 218 6.96 -9.66 9.68
N GLU A 219 7.24 -8.51 9.06
CA GLU A 219 7.77 -7.36 9.77
C GLU A 219 6.72 -6.73 10.70
N ALA A 220 5.45 -6.70 10.31
CA ALA A 220 4.34 -6.23 11.16
C ALA A 220 4.24 -7.08 12.45
N ARG A 221 4.25 -8.40 12.33
CA ARG A 221 4.26 -9.31 13.49
C ARG A 221 5.48 -9.10 14.37
N LYS A 222 6.67 -9.00 13.78
CA LYS A 222 7.94 -8.78 14.51
C LYS A 222 7.95 -7.47 15.30
N ARG A 223 7.31 -6.44 14.75
CA ARG A 223 7.26 -5.10 15.36
C ARG A 223 6.02 -4.88 16.22
N HIS A 224 5.14 -5.89 16.33
CA HIS A 224 3.84 -5.79 17.00
C HIS A 224 3.00 -4.64 16.49
N ASP A 225 2.96 -4.49 15.16
CA ASP A 225 2.14 -3.45 14.53
C ASP A 225 0.66 -3.72 14.77
N ARG A 226 -0.11 -2.64 14.86
CA ARG A 226 -1.53 -2.65 15.21
C ARG A 226 -2.43 -3.03 14.04
N ALA A 227 -1.95 -2.83 12.82
CA ALA A 227 -2.66 -3.16 11.58
C ALA A 227 -1.69 -3.35 10.42
N VAL A 228 -2.17 -3.99 9.37
CA VAL A 228 -1.55 -4.02 8.04
C VAL A 228 -2.51 -3.37 7.04
N VAL A 229 -1.96 -2.56 6.13
CA VAL A 229 -2.67 -1.93 5.02
C VAL A 229 -2.04 -2.39 3.72
N LEU A 230 -2.84 -2.95 2.85
CA LEU A 230 -2.46 -3.33 1.48
C LEU A 230 -3.14 -2.36 0.50
N LEU A 231 -2.39 -1.91 -0.49
CA LEU A 231 -2.81 -0.95 -1.50
C LEU A 231 -2.56 -1.56 -2.88
N THR A 232 -3.58 -1.62 -3.72
CA THR A 232 -3.47 -2.16 -5.09
C THR A 232 -4.48 -1.49 -6.01
N GLN A 233 -4.32 -1.62 -7.32
CA GLN A 233 -5.34 -1.11 -8.25
C GLN A 233 -6.47 -2.12 -8.39
N ALA A 234 -6.19 -3.39 -8.71
CA ALA A 234 -7.21 -4.38 -9.08
C ALA A 234 -8.28 -4.60 -7.99
N ASP A 235 -9.54 -4.60 -8.37
CA ASP A 235 -10.62 -5.13 -7.55
C ASP A 235 -10.74 -6.65 -7.76
N MET A 236 -9.98 -7.41 -6.99
CA MET A 236 -10.00 -8.88 -7.03
C MET A 236 -11.33 -9.48 -6.56
N PHE A 237 -12.22 -8.67 -5.99
CA PHE A 237 -13.48 -9.10 -5.38
C PHE A 237 -14.67 -8.25 -5.86
N ASP A 238 -14.67 -7.84 -7.12
CA ASP A 238 -15.61 -6.88 -7.69
C ASP A 238 -17.07 -7.27 -7.41
N PRO A 239 -17.80 -6.51 -6.57
CA PRO A 239 -19.17 -6.81 -6.22
C PRO A 239 -20.15 -6.41 -7.31
N THR A 240 -19.73 -5.61 -8.28
CA THR A 240 -20.56 -5.12 -9.40
C THR A 240 -20.78 -6.23 -10.43
N VAL A 241 -19.89 -7.23 -10.47
CA VAL A 241 -20.02 -8.41 -11.34
C VAL A 241 -20.81 -9.50 -10.61
N ALA A 242 -22.06 -9.71 -11.05
CA ALA A 242 -22.96 -10.67 -10.42
C ALA A 242 -22.48 -12.12 -10.56
N ASP A 243 -21.96 -12.49 -11.74
CA ASP A 243 -21.46 -13.83 -12.06
C ASP A 243 -20.03 -13.74 -12.63
N PRO A 244 -19.00 -13.61 -11.77
CA PRO A 244 -17.62 -13.48 -12.20
C PRO A 244 -17.08 -14.77 -12.81
N SER A 245 -16.30 -14.65 -13.88
CA SER A 245 -15.61 -15.76 -14.53
C SER A 245 -14.27 -16.03 -13.90
N PHE A 246 -14.03 -17.24 -13.40
CA PHE A 246 -12.73 -17.63 -12.91
C PHE A 246 -11.65 -17.62 -14.03
N ALA A 247 -12.05 -17.89 -15.27
CA ALA A 247 -11.14 -17.84 -16.42
C ALA A 247 -10.60 -16.42 -16.66
N ASP A 248 -11.38 -15.39 -16.27
CA ASP A 248 -11.00 -13.99 -16.42
C ASP A 248 -10.38 -13.39 -15.14
N SER A 249 -10.13 -14.22 -14.11
CA SER A 249 -9.65 -13.78 -12.81
C SER A 249 -8.64 -14.72 -12.16
N PHE A 250 -8.28 -15.82 -12.82
CA PHE A 250 -7.46 -16.89 -12.21
C PHE A 250 -6.06 -16.38 -11.78
N ALA A 251 -5.54 -15.35 -12.43
CA ALA A 251 -4.23 -14.79 -12.12
C ALA A 251 -4.17 -14.12 -10.74
N PHE A 252 -5.31 -13.77 -10.17
CA PHE A 252 -5.39 -13.25 -8.80
C PHE A 252 -5.32 -14.34 -7.73
N GLN A 253 -5.61 -15.60 -8.08
CA GLN A 253 -5.70 -16.69 -7.10
C GLN A 253 -4.48 -16.80 -6.16
N PRO A 254 -3.21 -16.81 -6.61
CA PRO A 254 -2.07 -16.92 -5.73
C PRO A 254 -1.94 -15.72 -4.78
N ILE A 255 -2.35 -14.53 -5.22
CA ILE A 255 -2.31 -13.30 -4.44
C ILE A 255 -3.41 -13.32 -3.37
N VAL A 256 -4.65 -13.62 -3.77
CA VAL A 256 -5.78 -13.76 -2.84
C VAL A 256 -5.49 -14.82 -1.77
N LYS A 257 -4.89 -15.94 -2.18
CA LYS A 257 -4.48 -17.00 -1.24
C LYS A 257 -3.47 -16.48 -0.22
N ALA A 258 -2.43 -15.80 -0.67
CA ALA A 258 -1.40 -15.26 0.22
C ALA A 258 -1.98 -14.20 1.18
N ILE A 259 -2.82 -13.30 0.66
CA ILE A 259 -3.50 -12.30 1.49
C ILE A 259 -4.38 -12.97 2.55
N ALA A 260 -5.16 -14.00 2.19
CA ALA A 260 -6.00 -14.73 3.13
C ALA A 260 -5.17 -15.41 4.24
N GLU A 261 -4.11 -16.13 3.86
CA GLU A 261 -3.24 -16.87 4.79
C GLU A 261 -2.51 -15.92 5.75
N GLU A 262 -1.92 -14.84 5.24
CA GLU A 262 -1.18 -13.88 6.05
C GLU A 262 -2.11 -13.05 6.95
N SER A 263 -3.30 -12.68 6.46
CA SER A 263 -4.30 -11.98 7.26
C SER A 263 -4.83 -12.85 8.40
N ALA A 264 -5.17 -14.10 8.13
CA ALA A 264 -5.63 -15.04 9.16
C ALA A 264 -4.57 -15.32 10.23
N ALA A 265 -3.28 -15.22 9.88
CA ALA A 265 -2.15 -15.39 10.79
C ALA A 265 -1.72 -14.11 11.52
N PHE A 266 -2.41 -12.99 11.29
CA PHE A 266 -2.12 -11.70 11.92
C PHE A 266 -3.17 -11.37 12.98
N ASP A 267 -2.73 -11.02 14.19
CA ASP A 267 -3.63 -10.79 15.34
C ASP A 267 -4.38 -9.44 15.31
N GLY A 268 -4.11 -8.59 14.31
CA GLY A 268 -4.74 -7.28 14.15
C GLY A 268 -5.65 -7.19 12.92
N PRO A 269 -6.34 -6.06 12.73
CA PRO A 269 -7.09 -5.81 11.52
C PRO A 269 -6.17 -5.63 10.30
N VAL A 270 -6.66 -6.10 9.16
CA VAL A 270 -6.02 -5.94 7.85
C VAL A 270 -6.97 -5.16 6.95
N TYR A 271 -6.45 -4.17 6.25
CA TYR A 271 -7.21 -3.33 5.33
C TYR A 271 -6.64 -3.46 3.93
N LEU A 272 -7.51 -3.69 2.95
CA LEU A 272 -7.17 -3.72 1.53
C LEU A 272 -7.88 -2.56 0.84
N PHE A 273 -7.12 -1.57 0.39
CA PHE A 273 -7.64 -0.50 -0.47
C PHE A 273 -7.38 -0.85 -1.93
N ASN A 274 -8.40 -0.68 -2.77
CA ASN A 274 -8.32 -0.91 -4.21
C ASN A 274 -9.19 0.07 -4.99
N GLY A 275 -8.95 0.17 -6.30
CA GLY A 275 -9.76 0.87 -7.30
C GLY A 275 -10.49 -0.09 -8.24
N ASP A 276 -10.38 0.12 -9.55
CA ASP A 276 -10.77 -0.71 -10.69
C ASP A 276 -12.28 -0.82 -10.96
N SER A 277 -13.09 -1.18 -9.97
CA SER A 277 -14.55 -1.31 -10.13
C SER A 277 -15.30 0.03 -10.12
N HIS A 278 -14.64 1.14 -9.79
CA HIS A 278 -15.14 2.51 -9.84
C HIS A 278 -16.35 2.81 -8.92
N VAL A 279 -16.70 1.90 -8.03
CA VAL A 279 -17.83 2.04 -7.13
C VAL A 279 -17.35 1.88 -5.70
N TYR A 280 -17.54 2.93 -4.90
CA TYR A 280 -17.21 2.85 -3.48
C TYR A 280 -17.87 1.64 -2.83
N ASN A 281 -17.07 0.82 -2.17
CA ASN A 281 -17.53 -0.32 -1.41
C ASN A 281 -16.68 -0.53 -0.16
N SER A 282 -17.28 -1.13 0.86
CA SER A 282 -16.57 -1.57 2.06
C SER A 282 -17.20 -2.83 2.59
N ASP A 283 -16.46 -3.94 2.50
CA ASP A 283 -16.92 -5.27 2.89
C ASP A 283 -15.79 -6.16 3.43
N ARG A 284 -16.11 -7.41 3.69
CA ARG A 284 -15.16 -8.45 4.11
C ARG A 284 -15.21 -9.63 3.14
N PRO A 285 -14.52 -9.53 2.01
CA PRO A 285 -14.63 -10.52 0.94
C PRO A 285 -14.10 -11.91 1.32
N LEU A 286 -13.28 -12.03 2.36
CA LEU A 286 -12.70 -13.28 2.82
C LEU A 286 -13.29 -13.78 4.15
N ASP A 287 -14.49 -13.31 4.54
CA ASP A 287 -15.23 -13.85 5.67
C ASP A 287 -15.58 -15.33 5.45
N ALA A 288 -15.81 -16.06 6.55
CA ALA A 288 -16.25 -17.45 6.50
C ALA A 288 -17.56 -17.57 5.72
N GLY A 289 -17.58 -18.45 4.72
CA GLY A 289 -18.73 -18.65 3.84
C GLY A 289 -18.84 -17.66 2.67
N SER A 290 -17.90 -16.74 2.53
CA SER A 290 -17.85 -15.85 1.36
C SER A 290 -17.76 -16.64 0.05
N ARG A 291 -18.49 -16.18 -0.99
CA ARG A 291 -18.40 -16.73 -2.35
C ARG A 291 -16.97 -16.71 -2.91
N TRP A 292 -16.18 -15.72 -2.52
CA TRP A 292 -14.83 -15.51 -3.03
C TRP A 292 -13.84 -16.59 -2.58
N LEU A 293 -14.04 -17.19 -1.41
CA LEU A 293 -13.24 -18.33 -0.98
C LEU A 293 -13.40 -19.52 -1.94
N SER A 294 -14.64 -19.85 -2.28
CA SER A 294 -14.93 -20.91 -3.25
C SER A 294 -14.48 -20.54 -4.66
N PHE A 295 -14.71 -19.30 -5.07
CA PHE A 295 -14.34 -18.79 -6.40
C PHE A 295 -12.82 -18.91 -6.64
N TYR A 296 -12.01 -18.42 -5.71
CA TYR A 296 -10.55 -18.51 -5.80
C TYR A 296 -9.97 -19.83 -5.26
N LYS A 297 -10.81 -20.79 -4.85
CA LYS A 297 -10.38 -22.09 -4.27
C LYS A 297 -9.40 -21.88 -3.09
N VAL A 298 -9.68 -20.91 -2.23
CA VAL A 298 -8.92 -20.60 -1.03
C VAL A 298 -9.63 -21.20 0.18
N ALA A 299 -8.91 -22.02 0.95
CA ALA A 299 -9.47 -22.71 2.10
C ALA A 299 -9.50 -21.83 3.37
N THR A 300 -8.62 -20.82 3.44
CA THR A 300 -8.41 -19.99 4.62
C THR A 300 -9.34 -18.78 4.58
N ALA A 301 -10.24 -18.65 5.55
CA ALA A 301 -11.01 -17.44 5.78
C ALA A 301 -10.15 -16.41 6.56
N ALA A 302 -10.37 -15.13 6.30
CA ALA A 302 -9.71 -14.01 6.97
C ALA A 302 -10.73 -12.95 7.40
N PRO A 303 -11.48 -13.18 8.49
CA PRO A 303 -12.53 -12.28 8.94
C PRO A 303 -12.02 -10.93 9.46
N ASN A 304 -10.72 -10.82 9.72
CA ASN A 304 -10.04 -9.59 10.10
C ASN A 304 -9.63 -8.73 8.90
N LEU A 305 -9.83 -9.19 7.65
CA LEU A 305 -9.57 -8.41 6.45
C LEU A 305 -10.83 -7.63 6.07
N GLN A 306 -10.69 -6.29 6.00
CA GLN A 306 -11.69 -5.39 5.44
C GLN A 306 -11.17 -4.79 4.16
N ARG A 307 -11.96 -4.90 3.07
CA ARG A 307 -11.67 -4.23 1.81
C ARG A 307 -12.39 -2.89 1.77
N ILE A 308 -11.73 -1.91 1.14
CA ILE A 308 -12.28 -0.59 0.84
C ILE A 308 -11.93 -0.27 -0.61
N THR A 309 -12.95 -0.21 -1.47
CA THR A 309 -12.79 0.22 -2.86
C THR A 309 -13.08 1.72 -2.93
N VAL A 310 -12.20 2.50 -3.57
CA VAL A 310 -12.43 3.93 -3.80
C VAL A 310 -13.46 4.14 -4.91
N ASP A 311 -14.14 5.27 -4.88
CA ASP A 311 -14.90 5.76 -6.03
C ASP A 311 -13.95 6.17 -7.15
N GLY A 312 -14.41 6.06 -8.40
CA GLY A 312 -13.54 6.30 -9.54
C GLY A 312 -14.29 6.66 -10.81
N SER A 313 -13.56 6.76 -11.92
CA SER A 313 -14.10 7.06 -13.24
C SER A 313 -14.68 8.50 -13.36
N THR A 314 -15.42 8.74 -14.43
CA THR A 314 -16.00 10.07 -14.72
C THR A 314 -17.03 10.54 -13.69
N GLY A 315 -17.53 9.65 -12.85
CA GLY A 315 -18.51 9.95 -11.79
C GLY A 315 -17.90 10.11 -10.40
N VAL A 316 -16.56 10.14 -10.27
CA VAL A 316 -15.92 10.31 -8.97
C VAL A 316 -16.22 11.67 -8.38
N ASP A 317 -16.77 11.66 -7.16
CA ASP A 317 -17.23 12.87 -6.47
C ASP A 317 -16.43 13.19 -5.20
N ASP A 318 -15.55 12.27 -4.74
CA ASP A 318 -14.88 12.40 -3.46
C ASP A 318 -13.52 11.68 -3.41
N TRP A 319 -12.83 11.91 -2.31
CA TRP A 319 -11.65 11.17 -1.90
C TRP A 319 -11.85 10.58 -0.49
N LEU A 320 -11.12 9.54 -0.16
CA LEU A 320 -11.19 8.98 1.18
C LEU A 320 -10.18 9.67 2.10
N LYS A 321 -10.68 10.31 3.16
CA LYS A 321 -9.89 10.78 4.29
C LYS A 321 -9.83 9.66 5.33
N VAL A 322 -8.67 8.99 5.44
CA VAL A 322 -8.46 7.84 6.31
C VAL A 322 -7.70 8.29 7.55
N THR A 323 -8.27 8.06 8.71
CA THR A 323 -7.63 8.33 10.00
C THR A 323 -7.12 7.03 10.59
N VAL A 324 -5.85 6.99 10.94
CA VAL A 324 -5.20 5.93 11.71
C VAL A 324 -5.17 6.33 13.17
N ASP A 325 -5.77 5.50 14.01
CA ASP A 325 -5.71 5.61 15.47
C ASP A 325 -5.25 4.26 16.04
N PRO A 326 -3.95 4.08 16.25
CA PRO A 326 -3.41 2.81 16.72
C PRO A 326 -3.91 2.40 18.12
N ASP A 327 -4.37 3.35 18.89
CA ASP A 327 -4.91 3.15 20.25
C ASP A 327 -6.45 3.21 20.26
N GLY A 328 -7.06 3.23 19.06
CA GLY A 328 -8.51 3.29 18.89
C GLY A 328 -9.23 2.16 19.64
N GLY A 329 -10.30 2.52 20.33
CA GLY A 329 -11.20 1.56 20.97
C GLY A 329 -11.85 0.61 19.95
N ASP A 330 -12.45 -0.46 20.40
CA ASP A 330 -13.19 -1.44 19.58
C ASP A 330 -12.33 -2.24 18.56
N GLY A 331 -11.00 -2.23 18.67
CA GLY A 331 -10.10 -2.97 17.78
C GLY A 331 -10.02 -2.39 16.36
N ARG A 332 -10.67 -1.26 16.09
CA ARG A 332 -10.56 -0.54 14.81
C ARG A 332 -9.39 0.42 14.85
N VAL A 333 -8.40 0.15 14.00
CA VAL A 333 -7.22 1.00 13.85
C VAL A 333 -7.43 2.08 12.80
N LEU A 334 -8.21 1.79 11.74
CA LEU A 334 -8.55 2.73 10.68
C LEU A 334 -10.04 3.08 10.71
N THR A 335 -10.32 4.37 10.50
CA THR A 335 -11.64 4.89 10.16
C THR A 335 -11.50 5.80 8.94
N TRP A 336 -12.55 5.94 8.12
CA TRP A 336 -12.51 6.79 6.95
C TRP A 336 -13.82 7.51 6.71
N THR A 337 -13.71 8.62 6.01
CA THR A 337 -14.85 9.40 5.51
C THR A 337 -14.64 9.72 4.05
N ARG A 338 -15.73 9.76 3.29
CA ARG A 338 -15.76 10.26 1.93
C ARG A 338 -15.84 11.79 1.99
N VAL A 339 -14.87 12.47 1.40
CA VAL A 339 -14.78 13.93 1.38
C VAL A 339 -15.11 14.41 -0.04
N PRO A 340 -16.26 15.07 -0.25
CA PRO A 340 -16.65 15.52 -1.58
C PRO A 340 -15.63 16.47 -2.19
N PHE A 341 -15.38 16.34 -3.50
CA PHE A 341 -14.62 17.35 -4.24
C PHE A 341 -15.42 18.65 -4.30
N THR A 342 -14.75 19.75 -4.05
CA THR A 342 -15.37 21.09 -4.20
C THR A 342 -15.32 21.53 -5.66
N SER A 343 -16.43 21.97 -6.20
CA SER A 343 -16.58 22.51 -7.56
C SER A 343 -15.73 23.77 -7.81
#